data_1e6bae1d4017bb4b3e6641cc1065843a
#
_entry.id   1e6bae1d4017bb4b3e6641cc1065843a
#
_cell.length_a   1.000
_cell.length_b   1.000
_cell.length_c   1.000
_cell.angle_alpha   90.00
_cell.angle_beta   90.00
_cell.angle_gamma   90.00
#
_symmetry.space_group_name_H-M   'P 1'
#
loop_
_entity.id
_entity.type
_entity.pdbx_description
1 polymer ?
#
loop_
_entity_poly.entity_id
_entity_poly.type
_entity_poly.pdbx_seq_one_letter_code
_entity_poly.pdbx_strand_id
1 'polypeptide(L)'
;WALRALVSYDKWLWDRLNGADACQRMAFTLSAYNGGIGWVGRDRKEAERQGRDPARWFGQVEKVNAGRSASSLRENRRYVRLILLERQYWYRKAGWGPGVGCGGGHD
;
A
#
# COMPACT_ATOMS: atom_id res chain seq x y z
N TRP A 1 -16.00 15.56 -8.45
CA TRP A 1 -14.91 15.22 -9.39
C TRP A 1 -13.64 14.77 -8.65
N ALA A 2 -13.47 15.22 -7.44
CA ALA A 2 -12.29 14.82 -6.67
C ALA A 2 -12.23 13.31 -6.47
N LEU A 3 -13.37 12.69 -6.18
CA LEU A 3 -13.43 11.25 -6.03
C LEU A 3 -13.06 10.53 -7.31
N ARG A 4 -13.53 11.07 -8.42
CA ARG A 4 -13.23 10.46 -9.71
C ARG A 4 -11.74 10.54 -10.02
N ALA A 5 -11.12 11.67 -9.70
CA ALA A 5 -9.68 11.83 -9.91
C ALA A 5 -8.89 10.86 -9.03
N LEU A 6 -9.31 10.69 -7.79
CA LEU A 6 -8.65 9.75 -6.88
C LEU A 6 -8.75 8.32 -7.39
N VAL A 7 -9.94 7.90 -7.80
CA VAL A 7 -10.15 6.54 -8.30
C VAL A 7 -9.32 6.30 -9.55
N SER A 8 -9.27 7.27 -10.45
CA SER A 8 -8.48 7.13 -11.67
C SER A 8 -6.99 7.01 -11.39
N TYR A 9 -6.48 7.79 -10.44
CA TYR A 9 -5.08 7.75 -10.09
C TYR A 9 -4.73 6.43 -9.40
N ASP A 10 -5.59 5.96 -8.52
CA ASP A 10 -5.39 4.69 -7.84
C ASP A 10 -5.37 3.53 -8.82
N LYS A 11 -6.25 3.56 -9.83
CA LYS A 11 -6.27 2.54 -10.86
C LYS A 11 -4.98 2.57 -11.68
N TRP A 12 -4.49 3.75 -12.00
CA TRP A 12 -3.25 3.91 -12.74
C TRP A 12 -2.09 3.31 -11.94
N LEU A 13 -2.04 3.58 -10.63
CA LEU A 13 -1.02 3.01 -9.77
C LEU A 13 -1.18 1.50 -9.64
N TRP A 14 -2.42 1.05 -9.47
CA TRP A 14 -2.71 -0.37 -9.34
C TRP A 14 -2.21 -1.14 -10.56
N ASP A 15 -2.42 -0.58 -11.74
CA ASP A 15 -2.02 -1.24 -12.98
C ASP A 15 -0.50 -1.34 -13.12
N ARG A 16 0.24 -0.48 -12.44
CA ARG A 16 1.70 -0.44 -12.52
C ARG A 16 2.41 -1.15 -11.39
N LEU A 17 1.69 -1.46 -10.33
CA LEU A 17 2.28 -2.06 -9.15
C LEU A 17 1.79 -3.48 -8.97
N ASN A 18 2.70 -4.38 -8.67
CA ASN A 18 2.37 -5.78 -8.42
C ASN A 18 2.57 -6.10 -6.95
N GLY A 19 1.94 -7.17 -6.50
CA GLY A 19 2.12 -7.68 -5.16
C GLY A 19 1.84 -9.17 -5.15
N ALA A 20 2.18 -9.83 -4.07
CA ALA A 20 1.99 -11.27 -3.94
C ALA A 20 0.52 -11.66 -4.00
N ASP A 21 -0.35 -10.77 -3.53
CA ASP A 21 -1.80 -10.97 -3.61
C ASP A 21 -2.46 -9.59 -3.68
N ALA A 22 -3.77 -9.57 -3.78
CA ALA A 22 -4.50 -8.32 -3.93
C ALA A 22 -4.29 -7.37 -2.75
N CYS A 23 -4.19 -7.91 -1.54
CA CYS A 23 -3.95 -7.10 -0.36
C CYS A 23 -2.59 -6.41 -0.44
N GLN A 24 -1.55 -7.16 -0.77
CA GLN A 24 -0.20 -6.60 -0.88
C GLN A 24 -0.15 -5.56 -2.00
N ARG A 25 -0.77 -5.87 -3.13
CA ARG A 25 -0.82 -4.95 -4.25
C ARG A 25 -1.50 -3.64 -3.89
N MET A 26 -2.62 -3.73 -3.17
CA MET A 26 -3.32 -2.52 -2.74
C MET A 26 -2.46 -1.72 -1.76
N ALA A 27 -1.73 -2.39 -0.89
CA ALA A 27 -0.84 -1.70 0.04
C ALA A 27 0.23 -0.90 -0.69
N PHE A 28 0.84 -1.49 -1.71
CA PHE A 28 1.82 -0.78 -2.53
C PHE A 28 1.17 0.40 -3.25
N THR A 29 -0.04 0.21 -3.75
CA THR A 29 -0.78 1.26 -4.44
C THR A 29 -1.05 2.44 -3.51
N LEU A 30 -1.48 2.17 -2.29
CA LEU A 30 -1.76 3.22 -1.32
C LEU A 30 -0.48 3.91 -0.86
N SER A 31 0.60 3.17 -0.67
CA SER A 31 1.89 3.76 -0.34
C SER A 31 2.36 4.69 -1.44
N ALA A 32 2.17 4.28 -2.69
CA ALA A 32 2.53 5.11 -3.84
C ALA A 32 1.64 6.35 -3.95
N TYR A 33 0.36 6.18 -3.65
CA TYR A 33 -0.57 7.32 -3.66
C TYR A 33 -0.15 8.38 -2.63
N ASN A 34 0.21 7.92 -1.44
CA ASN A 34 0.59 8.83 -0.36
C ASN A 34 1.97 9.46 -0.58
N GLY A 35 2.95 8.64 -0.96
CA GLY A 35 4.33 9.10 -0.98
C GLY A 35 5.02 9.11 -2.34
N GLY A 36 4.36 8.62 -3.38
CA GLY A 36 4.93 8.59 -4.73
C GLY A 36 5.44 7.21 -5.12
N ILE A 37 5.25 6.88 -6.40
CA ILE A 37 5.60 5.56 -6.92
C ILE A 37 7.11 5.34 -6.91
N GLY A 38 7.90 6.41 -7.04
CA GLY A 38 9.35 6.29 -6.99
C GLY A 38 9.84 5.77 -5.65
N TRP A 39 9.21 6.18 -4.56
CA TRP A 39 9.57 5.68 -3.25
C TRP A 39 9.24 4.21 -3.08
N VAL A 40 8.12 3.77 -3.66
CA VAL A 40 7.76 2.34 -3.59
C VAL A 40 8.83 1.50 -4.28
N GLY A 41 9.33 1.95 -5.43
CA GLY A 41 10.40 1.24 -6.12
C GLY A 41 11.66 1.14 -5.29
N ARG A 42 12.03 2.24 -4.64
CA ARG A 42 13.20 2.26 -3.76
C ARG A 42 13.01 1.37 -2.54
N ASP A 43 11.82 1.40 -1.96
CA ASP A 43 11.49 0.55 -0.82
C ASP A 43 11.62 -0.93 -1.18
N ARG A 44 11.14 -1.32 -2.36
CA ARG A 44 11.23 -2.71 -2.80
C ARG A 44 12.67 -3.16 -2.98
N LYS A 45 13.50 -2.29 -3.56
CA LYS A 45 14.91 -2.60 -3.75
C LYS A 45 15.62 -2.76 -2.41
N GLU A 46 15.30 -1.89 -1.46
CA GLU A 46 15.90 -1.97 -0.15
C GLU A 46 15.45 -3.23 0.58
N ALA A 47 14.19 -3.60 0.44
CA ALA A 47 13.68 -4.83 1.03
C ALA A 47 14.43 -6.03 0.48
N GLU A 48 14.60 -6.08 -0.82
CA GLU A 48 15.32 -7.17 -1.47
C GLU A 48 16.76 -7.24 -0.98
N ARG A 49 17.41 -6.08 -0.86
CA ARG A 49 18.78 -6.02 -0.37
C ARG A 49 18.89 -6.58 1.06
N GLN A 50 17.85 -6.40 1.87
CA GLN A 50 17.83 -6.88 3.24
C GLN A 50 17.33 -8.32 3.38
N GLY A 51 17.06 -8.99 2.27
CA GLY A 51 16.56 -10.36 2.32
C GLY A 51 15.08 -10.47 2.60
N ARG A 52 14.34 -9.40 2.44
CA ARG A 52 12.89 -9.40 2.62
C ARG A 52 12.20 -9.61 1.28
N ASP A 53 10.95 -10.04 1.33
CA ASP A 53 10.18 -10.31 0.11
C ASP A 53 9.69 -8.99 -0.51
N PRO A 54 10.20 -8.60 -1.68
CA PRO A 54 9.79 -7.34 -2.31
C PRO A 54 8.37 -7.36 -2.87
N ALA A 55 7.74 -8.53 -2.95
CA ALA A 55 6.37 -8.65 -3.43
C ALA A 55 5.34 -8.55 -2.30
N ARG A 56 5.77 -8.45 -1.05
CA ARG A 56 4.89 -8.36 0.09
C ARG A 56 5.13 -7.08 0.86
N TRP A 57 4.03 -6.41 1.18
CA TRP A 57 4.11 -5.17 1.94
C TRP A 57 4.19 -5.43 3.43
N PHE A 58 3.15 -6.12 3.96
CA PHE A 58 3.04 -6.30 5.40
C PHE A 58 4.17 -7.18 5.94
N GLY A 59 4.89 -6.64 6.91
CA GLY A 59 5.99 -7.35 7.52
C GLY A 59 7.27 -7.42 6.69
N GLN A 60 7.22 -6.98 5.45
CA GLN A 60 8.37 -7.04 4.57
C GLN A 60 8.77 -5.63 4.11
N VAL A 61 8.24 -5.15 2.98
CA VAL A 61 8.61 -3.83 2.48
C VAL A 61 8.22 -2.73 3.46
N GLU A 62 7.14 -2.91 4.17
CA GLU A 62 6.68 -1.98 5.20
C GLU A 62 7.77 -1.67 6.24
N LYS A 63 8.65 -2.61 6.50
CA LYS A 63 9.65 -2.49 7.56
C LYS A 63 10.92 -1.76 7.17
N VAL A 64 11.09 -1.46 5.88
CA VAL A 64 12.34 -0.85 5.42
C VAL A 64 12.19 0.66 5.24
N ASN A 65 13.31 1.37 5.32
CA ASN A 65 13.35 2.78 5.00
C ASN A 65 14.44 3.00 3.97
N ALA A 66 14.05 3.39 2.79
CA ALA A 66 14.98 3.62 1.68
C ALA A 66 15.53 5.04 1.66
N GLY A 67 15.38 5.79 2.75
CA GLY A 67 15.95 7.11 2.86
C GLY A 67 14.96 8.22 3.15
N ARG A 68 13.71 7.89 3.49
CA ARG A 68 12.74 8.92 3.88
C ARG A 68 13.06 9.42 5.29
N SER A 69 12.60 10.62 5.61
CA SER A 69 12.66 11.09 6.99
C SER A 69 11.78 10.18 7.87
N ALA A 70 12.09 10.17 9.15
CA ALA A 70 11.33 9.31 10.08
C ALA A 70 9.85 9.68 10.10
N SER A 71 9.52 10.98 10.04
CA SER A 71 8.13 11.40 10.06
C SER A 71 7.40 11.03 8.77
N SER A 72 8.06 11.18 7.62
CA SER A 72 7.46 10.79 6.34
C SER A 72 7.22 9.29 6.27
N LEU A 73 8.16 8.52 6.78
CA LEU A 73 8.01 7.07 6.81
C LEU A 73 6.83 6.67 7.68
N ARG A 74 6.74 7.23 8.89
CA ARG A 74 5.62 6.92 9.79
C ARG A 74 4.30 7.27 9.16
N GLU A 75 4.20 8.43 8.54
CA GLU A 75 2.97 8.86 7.90
C GLU A 75 2.56 7.90 6.78
N ASN A 76 3.51 7.52 5.95
CA ASN A 76 3.25 6.62 4.83
C ASN A 76 2.77 5.25 5.31
N ARG A 77 3.45 4.68 6.30
CA ARG A 77 3.10 3.36 6.83
C ARG A 77 1.76 3.39 7.57
N ARG A 78 1.52 4.46 8.29
CA ARG A 78 0.25 4.63 8.98
C ARG A 78 -0.90 4.78 8.02
N TYR A 79 -0.70 5.53 6.93
CA TYR A 79 -1.72 5.74 5.92
C TYR A 79 -2.21 4.39 5.35
N VAL A 80 -1.28 3.52 4.99
CA VAL A 80 -1.63 2.23 4.43
C VAL A 80 -2.40 1.37 5.44
N ARG A 81 -1.92 1.31 6.68
CA ARG A 81 -2.58 0.52 7.71
C ARG A 81 -3.96 1.06 8.04
N LEU A 82 -4.08 2.36 8.14
CA LEU A 82 -5.35 2.98 8.48
C LEU A 82 -6.41 2.61 7.45
N ILE A 83 -6.07 2.68 6.19
CA ILE A 83 -7.04 2.41 5.13
C ILE A 83 -7.34 0.92 5.00
N LEU A 84 -6.32 0.09 4.95
CA LEU A 84 -6.52 -1.32 4.68
C LEU A 84 -6.97 -2.12 5.88
N LEU A 85 -6.49 -1.79 7.07
CA LEU A 85 -6.78 -2.60 8.25
C LEU A 85 -7.89 -2.02 9.10
N GLU A 86 -8.08 -0.70 9.07
CA GLU A 86 -9.07 -0.06 9.93
C GLU A 86 -10.29 0.45 9.20
N ARG A 87 -10.16 0.82 7.91
CA ARG A 87 -11.28 1.40 7.17
C ARG A 87 -11.79 0.54 6.02
N GLN A 88 -11.26 -0.64 5.86
CA GLN A 88 -11.69 -1.52 4.79
C GLN A 88 -13.19 -1.82 4.87
N TYR A 89 -13.71 -1.98 6.07
CA TYR A 89 -15.13 -2.19 6.28
C TYR A 89 -15.97 -1.10 5.61
N TRP A 90 -15.56 0.15 5.76
CA TRP A 90 -16.31 1.27 5.21
C TRP A 90 -16.29 1.26 3.68
N TYR A 91 -15.18 0.87 3.08
CA TYR A 91 -15.09 0.80 1.63
C TYR A 91 -16.03 -0.27 1.08
N ARG A 92 -16.11 -1.40 1.72
CA ARG A 92 -17.05 -2.43 1.30
C ARG A 92 -18.48 -1.96 1.40
N LYS A 93 -18.81 -1.29 2.50
CA LYS A 93 -20.14 -0.80 2.73
C LYS A 93 -20.55 0.25 1.72
N ALA A 94 -19.59 1.02 1.24
CA ALA A 94 -19.83 2.04 0.25
C ALA A 94 -19.95 1.46 -1.17
N GLY A 95 -19.84 0.17 -1.32
CA GLY A 95 -19.97 -0.45 -2.63
C GLY A 95 -18.72 -0.38 -3.47
N TRP A 96 -17.60 -0.19 -2.85
CA TRP A 96 -16.33 -0.11 -3.57
C TRP A 96 -15.70 -1.46 -3.76
N GLY A 97 -16.52 -2.47 -3.90
CA GLY A 97 -16.06 -3.80 -4.18
C GLY A 97 -15.97 -4.65 -2.93
N PRO A 98 -15.56 -5.89 -3.09
CA PRO A 98 -15.52 -6.83 -1.98
C PRO A 98 -14.37 -6.59 -1.01
N GLY A 99 -13.55 -5.60 -1.25
CA GLY A 99 -12.35 -5.40 -0.48
C GLY A 99 -11.25 -6.33 -0.96
N VAL A 100 -10.11 -6.26 -0.33
CA VAL A 100 -8.96 -7.07 -0.76
C VAL A 100 -8.56 -8.12 0.26
N GLY A 101 -9.35 -8.34 1.27
CA GLY A 101 -9.07 -9.41 2.22
C GLY A 101 -7.96 -9.15 3.21
N CYS A 102 -7.49 -7.92 3.30
CA CYS A 102 -6.45 -7.58 4.25
C CYS A 102 -6.98 -7.56 5.68
N GLY A 103 -6.22 -8.08 6.59
CA GLY A 103 -6.56 -7.99 7.98
C GLY A 103 -7.72 -8.82 8.41
N GLY A 104 -8.41 -9.39 7.47
CA GLY A 104 -9.54 -10.20 7.81
C GLY A 104 -9.09 -11.46 8.41
N GLY A 105 -8.66 -11.61 9.34
CA GLY A 105 -8.37 -12.82 9.92
C GLY A 105 -7.07 -13.38 9.71
N HIS A 106 -6.25 -12.75 9.04
CA HIS A 106 -5.07 -13.33 9.07
C HIS A 106 -4.41 -12.85 10.19
N ASP A 107 -4.84 -12.76 10.86
CA ASP A 107 -4.29 -12.58 11.91
C ASP A 107 -3.31 -13.07 12.03
#